data_3d2ad898d8c62608d9940d22006e3f0e
#
_entry.id   3d2ad898d8c62608d9940d22006e3f0e
#
_cell.length_a   1.000
_cell.length_b   1.000
_cell.length_c   1.000
_cell.angle_alpha   90.00
_cell.angle_beta   90.00
_cell.angle_gamma   90.00
#
_symmetry.space_group_name_H-M   'P 1'
#
loop_
_entity.id
_entity.type
_entity.pdbx_description
1 polymer ?
#
loop_
_entity_poly.entity_id
_entity_poly.type
_entity_poly.pdbx_seq_one_letter_code
_entity_poly.pdbx_strand_id
1 'polypeptide(L)'
;TSGSWTNATLTAALQNHITNVVTHYKGRCLHWDVVNEALNEDGTYRTSIFYTTIGEAYIPIAFAAAAAADPDVKLFYNDYNLEYGGAKAAGARAIVELVQNAGVKIDGVGFQAHFSVGTVPSRSSLASVLQSFTALGVEVAYTEADVRIQLPTSATTLAQQSTDFQNLAGSCVDTTGCVGFTIWDWTDKYSWVPSTFSGYGAALPWDENFVKKPAYDGLLVGLGGTVTTTTTTTTATATTTTTSATTTSTGTASRWGQCGGNCWAGPTVCASPWTCTYVNDWYSQCL
;
A
#
# COMPACT_ATOMS: atom_id res chain seq x y z
N THR A 1 -24.13 0.46 16.04
CA THR A 1 -25.05 1.60 15.74
C THR A 1 -26.53 1.18 15.73
N SER A 2 -26.97 0.42 16.72
CA SER A 2 -28.40 0.14 16.93
C SER A 2 -28.99 1.25 17.82
N GLY A 3 -29.94 2.02 17.30
CA GLY A 3 -30.63 3.08 18.07
C GLY A 3 -31.29 4.10 17.15
N SER A 4 -32.27 4.83 17.68
CA SER A 4 -32.89 5.97 16.99
C SER A 4 -31.99 7.17 17.14
N TRP A 5 -31.28 7.53 16.08
CA TRP A 5 -30.39 8.70 16.05
C TRP A 5 -31.13 9.93 15.52
N THR A 6 -30.92 11.05 16.16
CA THR A 6 -31.24 12.38 15.62
C THR A 6 -29.94 12.99 15.06
N ASN A 7 -30.06 14.01 14.21
CA ASN A 7 -28.89 14.77 13.72
C ASN A 7 -28.01 15.23 14.91
N ALA A 8 -28.59 15.84 15.94
CA ALA A 8 -27.84 16.33 17.09
C ALA A 8 -27.12 15.22 17.88
N THR A 9 -27.80 14.09 18.14
CA THR A 9 -27.19 13.00 18.94
C THR A 9 -26.13 12.25 18.16
N LEU A 10 -26.28 12.03 16.85
CA LEU A 10 -25.29 11.38 16.02
C LEU A 10 -24.07 12.29 15.79
N THR A 11 -24.29 13.59 15.57
CA THR A 11 -23.20 14.57 15.49
C THR A 11 -22.37 14.60 16.78
N ALA A 12 -23.01 14.63 17.94
CA ALA A 12 -22.29 14.58 19.22
C ALA A 12 -21.50 13.28 19.39
N ALA A 13 -22.06 12.14 18.99
CA ALA A 13 -21.36 10.84 19.04
C ALA A 13 -20.14 10.81 18.09
N LEU A 14 -20.29 11.33 16.87
CA LEU A 14 -19.21 11.45 15.88
C LEU A 14 -18.05 12.31 16.42
N GLN A 15 -18.38 13.51 16.89
CA GLN A 15 -17.39 14.44 17.45
C GLN A 15 -16.68 13.86 18.68
N ASN A 16 -17.44 13.25 19.60
CA ASN A 16 -16.86 12.61 20.78
C ASN A 16 -15.90 11.46 20.41
N HIS A 17 -16.29 10.60 19.46
CA HIS A 17 -15.42 9.52 19.00
C HIS A 17 -14.11 10.06 18.42
N ILE A 18 -14.21 10.99 17.46
CA ILE A 18 -13.03 11.56 16.78
C ILE A 18 -12.13 12.26 17.81
N THR A 19 -12.68 13.09 18.67
CA THR A 19 -11.90 13.81 19.70
C THR A 19 -11.13 12.85 20.59
N ASN A 20 -11.78 11.79 21.09
CA ASN A 20 -11.11 10.82 21.97
C ASN A 20 -10.00 10.04 21.26
N VAL A 21 -10.27 9.54 20.04
CA VAL A 21 -9.30 8.74 19.27
C VAL A 21 -8.10 9.60 18.85
N VAL A 22 -8.35 10.76 18.23
CA VAL A 22 -7.28 11.63 17.73
C VAL A 22 -6.44 12.19 18.90
N THR A 23 -7.09 12.58 20.00
CA THR A 23 -6.35 13.04 21.21
C THR A 23 -5.48 11.92 21.80
N HIS A 24 -5.97 10.67 21.83
CA HIS A 24 -5.19 9.53 22.36
C HIS A 24 -3.89 9.31 21.59
N TYR A 25 -3.91 9.51 20.27
CA TYR A 25 -2.75 9.32 19.41
C TYR A 25 -2.04 10.62 19.01
N LYS A 26 -2.39 11.75 19.64
CA LYS A 26 -1.82 13.07 19.33
C LYS A 26 -0.29 13.03 19.29
N GLY A 27 0.27 13.56 18.19
CA GLY A 27 1.70 13.59 17.93
C GLY A 27 2.36 12.24 17.60
N ARG A 28 1.57 11.19 17.35
CA ARG A 28 2.09 9.84 17.01
C ARG A 28 1.76 9.41 15.57
N CYS A 29 0.78 10.04 14.94
CA CYS A 29 0.35 9.74 13.59
C CYS A 29 0.86 10.80 12.61
N LEU A 30 1.25 10.41 11.41
CA LEU A 30 1.59 11.32 10.32
C LEU A 30 0.31 11.97 9.77
N HIS A 31 -0.73 11.16 9.55
CA HIS A 31 -2.03 11.58 9.11
C HIS A 31 -3.15 10.69 9.68
N TRP A 32 -4.39 11.16 9.57
CA TRP A 32 -5.61 10.41 9.81
C TRP A 32 -6.45 10.35 8.56
N ASP A 33 -6.97 9.18 8.22
CA ASP A 33 -8.08 9.03 7.30
C ASP A 33 -9.36 9.36 8.08
N VAL A 34 -9.72 10.65 8.07
CA VAL A 34 -10.80 11.20 8.89
C VAL A 34 -12.17 10.70 8.45
N VAL A 35 -12.35 10.63 7.13
CA VAL A 35 -13.53 10.03 6.49
C VAL A 35 -13.05 9.06 5.44
N ASN A 36 -13.55 7.83 5.54
CA ASN A 36 -13.20 6.72 4.65
C ASN A 36 -14.42 6.24 3.86
N GLU A 37 -14.26 6.09 2.55
CA GLU A 37 -15.21 5.45 1.66
C GLU A 37 -16.63 6.05 1.67
N ALA A 38 -16.71 7.37 1.56
CA ALA A 38 -17.99 8.09 1.57
C ALA A 38 -18.77 8.03 0.25
N LEU A 39 -18.16 7.50 -0.84
CA LEU A 39 -18.71 7.56 -2.19
C LEU A 39 -19.05 6.19 -2.78
N ASN A 40 -20.11 6.16 -3.59
CA ASN A 40 -20.41 5.11 -4.53
C ASN A 40 -19.55 5.26 -5.80
N GLU A 41 -19.55 4.23 -6.67
CA GLU A 41 -18.76 4.23 -7.91
C GLU A 41 -19.18 5.33 -8.89
N ASP A 42 -20.42 5.79 -8.82
CA ASP A 42 -20.97 6.89 -9.64
C ASP A 42 -20.66 8.30 -9.07
N GLY A 43 -19.89 8.38 -7.97
CA GLY A 43 -19.51 9.62 -7.32
C GLY A 43 -20.59 10.21 -6.40
N THR A 44 -21.73 9.56 -6.22
CA THR A 44 -22.74 9.96 -5.26
C THR A 44 -22.35 9.50 -3.84
N TYR A 45 -22.92 10.15 -2.82
CA TYR A 45 -22.64 9.74 -1.45
C TYR A 45 -23.19 8.34 -1.14
N ARG A 46 -22.36 7.50 -0.51
CA ARG A 46 -22.74 6.18 -0.02
C ARG A 46 -23.77 6.31 1.10
N THR A 47 -24.79 5.47 1.04
CA THR A 47 -25.79 5.35 2.12
C THR A 47 -25.09 4.84 3.39
N SER A 48 -25.03 5.70 4.38
CA SER A 48 -24.50 5.41 5.72
C SER A 48 -25.41 6.05 6.76
N ILE A 49 -25.29 5.64 8.02
CA ILE A 49 -26.05 6.28 9.10
C ILE A 49 -25.72 7.77 9.23
N PHE A 50 -24.46 8.14 8.96
CA PHE A 50 -24.02 9.53 9.01
C PHE A 50 -24.68 10.36 7.90
N TYR A 51 -24.58 9.87 6.66
CA TYR A 51 -25.15 10.57 5.51
C TYR A 51 -26.69 10.67 5.61
N THR A 52 -27.38 9.58 5.97
CA THR A 52 -28.84 9.57 6.05
C THR A 52 -29.42 10.41 7.20
N THR A 53 -28.66 10.61 8.27
CA THR A 53 -29.12 11.35 9.45
C THR A 53 -28.61 12.79 9.50
N ILE A 54 -27.38 13.06 9.06
CA ILE A 54 -26.75 14.38 9.13
C ILE A 54 -26.70 15.06 7.76
N GLY A 55 -26.67 14.26 6.66
CA GLY A 55 -26.36 14.74 5.32
C GLY A 55 -24.87 14.88 5.10
N GLU A 56 -24.46 15.46 3.98
CA GLU A 56 -23.04 15.66 3.60
C GLU A 56 -22.24 16.47 4.65
N ALA A 57 -22.94 17.27 5.45
CA ALA A 57 -22.32 18.09 6.51
C ALA A 57 -21.55 17.23 7.56
N TYR A 58 -21.80 15.91 7.67
CA TYR A 58 -21.02 15.06 8.57
C TYR A 58 -19.53 15.07 8.24
N ILE A 59 -19.17 15.27 6.97
CA ILE A 59 -17.78 15.28 6.51
C ILE A 59 -17.01 16.48 7.10
N PRO A 60 -17.36 17.74 6.80
CA PRO A 60 -16.65 18.88 7.42
C PRO A 60 -16.75 18.90 8.94
N ILE A 61 -17.83 18.36 9.55
CA ILE A 61 -17.93 18.21 11.01
C ILE A 61 -16.85 17.25 11.54
N ALA A 62 -16.63 16.13 10.86
CA ALA A 62 -15.60 15.16 11.22
C ALA A 62 -14.19 15.77 11.13
N PHE A 63 -13.88 16.44 10.01
CA PHE A 63 -12.59 17.12 9.81
C PHE A 63 -12.36 18.23 10.85
N ALA A 64 -13.38 19.02 11.18
CA ALA A 64 -13.28 20.07 12.21
C ALA A 64 -12.98 19.46 13.59
N ALA A 65 -13.63 18.36 13.94
CA ALA A 65 -13.37 17.68 15.21
C ALA A 65 -11.95 17.12 15.29
N ALA A 66 -11.43 16.54 14.20
CA ALA A 66 -10.07 16.02 14.11
C ALA A 66 -9.03 17.15 14.20
N ALA A 67 -9.22 18.24 13.46
CA ALA A 67 -8.37 19.43 13.51
C ALA A 67 -8.31 20.09 14.91
N ALA A 68 -9.43 20.11 15.62
CA ALA A 68 -9.48 20.63 16.98
C ALA A 68 -8.74 19.73 17.99
N ALA A 69 -8.79 18.39 17.79
CA ALA A 69 -8.15 17.43 18.68
C ALA A 69 -6.62 17.40 18.49
N ASP A 70 -6.15 17.44 17.23
CA ASP A 70 -4.72 17.52 16.89
C ASP A 70 -4.52 18.47 15.69
N PRO A 71 -4.16 19.74 15.95
CA PRO A 71 -3.97 20.74 14.88
C PRO A 71 -2.80 20.44 13.95
N ASP A 72 -1.81 19.70 14.41
CA ASP A 72 -0.54 19.48 13.71
C ASP A 72 -0.59 18.24 12.80
N VAL A 73 -1.48 17.28 13.08
CA VAL A 73 -1.61 16.05 12.26
C VAL A 73 -2.27 16.37 10.92
N LYS A 74 -1.86 15.67 9.86
CA LYS A 74 -2.49 15.80 8.55
C LYS A 74 -3.83 15.07 8.52
N LEU A 75 -4.82 15.65 7.84
CA LEU A 75 -6.18 15.14 7.76
C LEU A 75 -6.52 14.78 6.32
N PHE A 76 -6.82 13.50 6.08
CA PHE A 76 -7.06 12.94 4.74
C PHE A 76 -8.50 12.44 4.60
N TYR A 77 -9.02 12.54 3.39
CA TYR A 77 -10.12 11.72 2.88
C TYR A 77 -9.54 10.51 2.19
N ASN A 78 -10.04 9.29 2.43
CA ASN A 78 -9.52 8.06 1.84
C ASN A 78 -10.61 7.28 1.12
N ASP A 79 -10.33 6.78 -0.09
CA ASP A 79 -11.29 5.94 -0.83
C ASP A 79 -10.59 5.06 -1.88
N TYR A 80 -11.26 4.01 -2.32
CA TYR A 80 -10.80 3.11 -3.38
C TYR A 80 -11.36 3.51 -4.74
N ASN A 81 -10.75 3.00 -5.83
CA ASN A 81 -11.13 3.23 -7.23
C ASN A 81 -11.06 4.71 -7.67
N LEU A 82 -10.44 5.59 -6.92
CA LEU A 82 -10.18 6.96 -7.34
C LEU A 82 -9.16 7.01 -8.49
N GLU A 83 -8.29 6.03 -8.55
CA GLU A 83 -7.13 5.91 -9.45
C GLU A 83 -7.54 5.83 -10.93
N TYR A 84 -8.76 5.38 -11.19
CA TYR A 84 -9.31 5.35 -12.56
C TYR A 84 -9.80 6.71 -13.07
N GLY A 85 -9.86 7.72 -12.19
CA GLY A 85 -10.51 8.99 -12.52
C GLY A 85 -12.03 8.85 -12.58
N GLY A 86 -12.69 9.56 -13.50
CA GLY A 86 -14.12 9.44 -13.68
C GLY A 86 -14.98 10.04 -12.58
N ALA A 87 -16.21 9.52 -12.43
CA ALA A 87 -17.23 10.09 -11.55
C ALA A 87 -16.85 10.03 -10.05
N LYS A 88 -16.31 8.90 -9.59
CA LYS A 88 -15.93 8.74 -8.18
C LYS A 88 -14.79 9.68 -7.79
N ALA A 89 -13.76 9.81 -8.64
CA ALA A 89 -12.69 10.78 -8.42
C ALA A 89 -13.20 12.23 -8.47
N ALA A 90 -14.19 12.54 -9.32
CA ALA A 90 -14.84 13.85 -9.32
C ALA A 90 -15.60 14.09 -8.01
N GLY A 91 -16.32 13.09 -7.49
CA GLY A 91 -16.97 13.15 -6.17
C GLY A 91 -15.97 13.37 -5.03
N ALA A 92 -14.81 12.70 -5.07
CA ALA A 92 -13.76 12.88 -4.06
C ALA A 92 -13.16 14.31 -4.11
N ARG A 93 -12.97 14.89 -5.31
CA ARG A 93 -12.59 16.32 -5.42
C ARG A 93 -13.66 17.25 -4.85
N ALA A 94 -14.93 16.96 -5.09
CA ALA A 94 -16.03 17.74 -4.51
C ALA A 94 -16.05 17.63 -2.96
N ILE A 95 -15.66 16.50 -2.38
CA ILE A 95 -15.46 16.39 -0.92
C ILE A 95 -14.33 17.31 -0.44
N VAL A 96 -13.20 17.38 -1.14
CA VAL A 96 -12.13 18.31 -0.81
C VAL A 96 -12.65 19.76 -0.82
N GLU A 97 -13.33 20.14 -1.90
CA GLU A 97 -13.94 21.48 -2.03
C GLU A 97 -14.99 21.75 -0.95
N LEU A 98 -15.82 20.76 -0.60
CA LEU A 98 -16.82 20.87 0.49
C LEU A 98 -16.16 21.22 1.84
N VAL A 99 -15.07 20.54 2.18
CA VAL A 99 -14.35 20.78 3.44
C VAL A 99 -13.64 22.13 3.42
N GLN A 100 -12.99 22.49 2.30
CA GLN A 100 -12.34 23.78 2.11
C GLN A 100 -13.33 24.94 2.17
N ASN A 101 -14.49 24.83 1.51
CA ASN A 101 -15.55 25.85 1.50
C ASN A 101 -16.19 26.04 2.89
N ALA A 102 -16.15 25.01 3.73
CA ALA A 102 -16.55 25.12 5.14
C ALA A 102 -15.49 25.83 6.02
N GLY A 103 -14.34 26.23 5.47
CA GLY A 103 -13.23 26.83 6.21
C GLY A 103 -12.52 25.83 7.12
N VAL A 104 -12.61 24.54 6.84
CA VAL A 104 -12.07 23.46 7.65
C VAL A 104 -10.80 22.89 6.99
N LYS A 105 -9.85 22.47 7.83
CA LYS A 105 -8.60 21.85 7.40
C LYS A 105 -8.84 20.51 6.72
N ILE A 106 -8.30 20.33 5.52
CA ILE A 106 -8.08 19.06 4.83
C ILE A 106 -6.71 19.15 4.16
N ASP A 107 -5.83 18.20 4.43
CA ASP A 107 -4.45 18.25 3.97
C ASP A 107 -4.20 17.30 2.79
N GLY A 108 -5.01 16.24 2.64
CA GLY A 108 -4.76 15.27 1.59
C GLY A 108 -5.91 14.34 1.25
N VAL A 109 -5.66 13.56 0.20
CA VAL A 109 -6.52 12.46 -0.25
C VAL A 109 -5.70 11.18 -0.36
N GLY A 110 -6.18 10.12 0.30
CA GLY A 110 -5.66 8.78 0.18
C GLY A 110 -6.36 8.00 -0.93
N PHE A 111 -5.55 7.33 -1.72
CA PHE A 111 -5.94 6.41 -2.78
C PHE A 111 -5.63 5.00 -2.30
N GLN A 112 -6.64 4.18 -2.05
CA GLN A 112 -6.42 2.85 -1.47
C GLN A 112 -5.57 1.94 -2.37
N ALA A 113 -5.72 2.04 -3.69
CA ALA A 113 -4.97 1.29 -4.68
C ALA A 113 -5.14 -0.24 -4.58
N HIS A 114 -6.38 -0.70 -4.39
CA HIS A 114 -6.75 -2.11 -4.44
C HIS A 114 -7.05 -2.55 -5.87
N PHE A 115 -6.13 -3.27 -6.50
CA PHE A 115 -6.25 -3.66 -7.91
C PHE A 115 -6.32 -5.17 -8.12
N SER A 116 -6.80 -5.55 -9.31
CA SER A 116 -6.52 -6.87 -9.90
C SER A 116 -5.35 -6.76 -10.87
N VAL A 117 -4.52 -7.79 -10.96
CA VAL A 117 -3.38 -7.82 -11.87
C VAL A 117 -3.79 -7.47 -13.29
N GLY A 118 -3.04 -6.57 -13.94
CA GLY A 118 -3.30 -6.09 -15.30
C GLY A 118 -4.42 -5.07 -15.43
N THR A 119 -5.03 -4.61 -14.32
CA THR A 119 -6.04 -3.54 -14.37
C THR A 119 -5.50 -2.18 -13.90
N VAL A 120 -4.27 -2.14 -13.42
CA VAL A 120 -3.61 -0.90 -13.01
C VAL A 120 -3.43 0.02 -14.22
N PRO A 121 -3.91 1.27 -14.18
CA PRO A 121 -3.69 2.22 -15.25
C PRO A 121 -2.22 2.50 -15.52
N SER A 122 -1.90 3.07 -16.66
CA SER A 122 -0.52 3.47 -16.97
C SER A 122 0.01 4.49 -15.94
N ARG A 123 1.32 4.48 -15.72
CA ARG A 123 2.01 5.42 -14.84
C ARG A 123 1.61 6.87 -15.10
N SER A 124 1.52 7.27 -16.36
CA SER A 124 1.13 8.64 -16.74
C SER A 124 -0.35 8.94 -16.46
N SER A 125 -1.24 7.97 -16.67
CA SER A 125 -2.67 8.13 -16.35
C SER A 125 -2.88 8.29 -14.83
N LEU A 126 -2.22 7.46 -14.04
CA LEU A 126 -2.23 7.55 -12.57
C LEU A 126 -1.70 8.92 -12.11
N ALA A 127 -0.54 9.36 -12.61
CA ALA A 127 0.03 10.66 -12.27
C ALA A 127 -0.93 11.80 -12.62
N SER A 128 -1.62 11.75 -13.77
CA SER A 128 -2.60 12.77 -14.17
C SER A 128 -3.79 12.83 -13.19
N VAL A 129 -4.25 11.67 -12.70
CA VAL A 129 -5.32 11.63 -11.69
C VAL A 129 -4.84 12.24 -10.37
N LEU A 130 -3.68 11.82 -9.86
CA LEU A 130 -3.10 12.38 -8.63
C LEU A 130 -2.92 13.90 -8.73
N GLN A 131 -2.40 14.39 -9.87
CA GLN A 131 -2.22 15.83 -10.13
C GLN A 131 -3.53 16.61 -10.12
N SER A 132 -4.65 15.99 -10.50
CA SER A 132 -5.97 16.64 -10.43
C SER A 132 -6.42 16.96 -9.01
N PHE A 133 -5.87 16.26 -8.01
CA PHE A 133 -6.10 16.54 -6.58
C PHE A 133 -5.07 17.51 -6.03
N THR A 134 -3.79 17.36 -6.38
CA THR A 134 -2.77 18.33 -5.92
C THR A 134 -3.03 19.73 -6.47
N ALA A 135 -3.70 19.85 -7.61
CA ALA A 135 -4.18 21.15 -8.14
C ALA A 135 -5.20 21.86 -7.22
N LEU A 136 -5.87 21.12 -6.31
CA LEU A 136 -6.75 21.69 -5.28
C LEU A 136 -5.98 22.15 -4.03
N GLY A 137 -4.65 22.05 -4.04
CA GLY A 137 -3.80 22.44 -2.91
C GLY A 137 -3.71 21.38 -1.80
N VAL A 138 -4.09 20.13 -2.06
CA VAL A 138 -3.98 19.01 -1.12
C VAL A 138 -2.89 18.02 -1.54
N GLU A 139 -2.34 17.30 -0.58
CA GLU A 139 -1.43 16.19 -0.82
C GLU A 139 -2.18 14.94 -1.27
N VAL A 140 -1.47 13.98 -1.84
CA VAL A 140 -2.00 12.66 -2.17
C VAL A 140 -1.08 11.56 -1.65
N ALA A 141 -1.61 10.38 -1.39
CA ALA A 141 -0.84 9.19 -1.03
C ALA A 141 -1.56 7.93 -1.54
N TYR A 142 -0.79 6.89 -1.86
CA TYR A 142 -1.34 5.54 -1.91
C TYR A 142 -1.31 4.96 -0.50
N THR A 143 -2.47 4.52 -0.01
CA THR A 143 -2.68 4.21 1.41
C THR A 143 -2.78 2.72 1.71
N GLU A 144 -3.19 1.91 0.73
CA GLU A 144 -3.56 0.50 0.96
C GLU A 144 -3.18 -0.40 -0.24
N ALA A 145 -2.07 -0.12 -0.92
CA ALA A 145 -1.73 -0.74 -2.19
C ALA A 145 -1.62 -2.27 -2.11
N ASP A 146 -2.43 -2.95 -2.89
CA ASP A 146 -2.32 -4.36 -3.22
C ASP A 146 -2.76 -4.63 -4.68
N VAL A 147 -2.22 -5.70 -5.28
CA VAL A 147 -2.54 -6.11 -6.66
C VAL A 147 -2.81 -7.61 -6.67
N ARG A 148 -4.07 -7.99 -6.47
CA ARG A 148 -4.48 -9.39 -6.35
C ARG A 148 -4.40 -10.14 -7.67
N ILE A 149 -4.02 -11.41 -7.60
CA ILE A 149 -3.95 -12.34 -8.73
C ILE A 149 -5.03 -13.40 -8.58
N GLN A 150 -5.73 -13.74 -9.67
CA GLN A 150 -6.59 -14.91 -9.70
C GLN A 150 -5.71 -16.16 -9.66
N LEU A 151 -5.95 -17.02 -8.67
CA LEU A 151 -5.15 -18.23 -8.45
C LEU A 151 -5.54 -19.37 -9.41
N PRO A 152 -4.57 -20.24 -9.82
CA PRO A 152 -3.18 -20.21 -9.41
C PRO A 152 -2.36 -19.12 -10.12
N THR A 153 -1.27 -18.69 -9.51
CA THR A 153 -0.33 -17.74 -10.12
C THR A 153 0.43 -18.39 -11.29
N SER A 154 0.92 -17.56 -12.21
CA SER A 154 1.81 -17.96 -13.30
C SER A 154 2.98 -16.98 -13.40
N ALA A 155 4.04 -17.36 -14.12
CA ALA A 155 5.15 -16.45 -14.39
C ALA A 155 4.68 -15.15 -15.08
N THR A 156 3.68 -15.24 -15.96
CA THR A 156 3.10 -14.09 -16.66
C THR A 156 2.35 -13.16 -15.69
N THR A 157 1.50 -13.71 -14.80
CA THR A 157 0.74 -12.90 -13.84
C THR A 157 1.65 -12.27 -12.79
N LEU A 158 2.71 -12.95 -12.35
CA LEU A 158 3.70 -12.38 -11.44
C LEU A 158 4.53 -11.28 -12.10
N ALA A 159 4.91 -11.41 -13.38
CA ALA A 159 5.60 -10.36 -14.13
C ALA A 159 4.69 -9.14 -14.35
N GLN A 160 3.40 -9.36 -14.66
CA GLN A 160 2.43 -8.28 -14.79
C GLN A 160 2.24 -7.54 -13.45
N GLN A 161 2.10 -8.28 -12.34
CA GLN A 161 2.01 -7.69 -11.01
C GLN A 161 3.22 -6.80 -10.68
N SER A 162 4.42 -7.23 -11.09
CA SER A 162 5.64 -6.41 -10.95
C SER A 162 5.52 -5.08 -11.71
N THR A 163 5.04 -5.13 -12.96
CA THR A 163 4.79 -3.95 -13.78
C THR A 163 3.73 -3.04 -13.16
N ASP A 164 2.68 -3.62 -12.61
CA ASP A 164 1.59 -2.90 -11.95
C ASP A 164 2.09 -2.12 -10.72
N PHE A 165 2.86 -2.75 -9.84
CA PHE A 165 3.49 -2.07 -8.69
C PHE A 165 4.48 -0.99 -9.13
N GLN A 166 5.23 -1.23 -10.22
CA GLN A 166 6.15 -0.23 -10.78
C GLN A 166 5.39 1.01 -11.27
N ASN A 167 4.25 0.84 -11.94
CA ASN A 167 3.41 1.93 -12.41
C ASN A 167 2.82 2.73 -11.26
N LEU A 168 2.28 2.05 -10.24
CA LEU A 168 1.74 2.69 -9.04
C LEU A 168 2.80 3.53 -8.32
N ALA A 169 3.90 2.91 -7.91
CA ALA A 169 4.95 3.59 -7.19
C ALA A 169 5.57 4.74 -8.02
N GLY A 170 5.81 4.48 -9.31
CA GLY A 170 6.35 5.48 -10.21
C GLY A 170 5.45 6.69 -10.40
N SER A 171 4.14 6.52 -10.46
CA SER A 171 3.19 7.62 -10.58
C SER A 171 3.22 8.55 -9.36
N CYS A 172 3.43 8.00 -8.16
CA CYS A 172 3.63 8.80 -6.95
C CYS A 172 4.93 9.62 -7.03
N VAL A 173 6.03 9.00 -7.46
CA VAL A 173 7.31 9.70 -7.65
C VAL A 173 7.21 10.82 -8.69
N ASP A 174 6.44 10.62 -9.76
CA ASP A 174 6.22 11.64 -10.81
C ASP A 174 5.27 12.77 -10.39
N THR A 175 4.60 12.64 -9.26
CA THR A 175 3.59 13.61 -8.81
C THR A 175 4.10 14.43 -7.65
N THR A 176 4.41 15.71 -7.90
CA THR A 176 4.70 16.65 -6.81
C THR A 176 3.50 16.75 -5.88
N GLY A 177 3.72 16.50 -4.57
CA GLY A 177 2.65 16.44 -3.58
C GLY A 177 2.13 15.02 -3.31
N CYS A 178 2.69 13.98 -3.96
CA CYS A 178 2.52 12.63 -3.49
C CYS A 178 3.50 12.38 -2.34
N VAL A 179 2.97 12.10 -1.15
CA VAL A 179 3.74 12.09 0.11
C VAL A 179 3.91 10.71 0.72
N GLY A 180 3.27 9.68 0.15
CA GLY A 180 3.33 8.36 0.74
C GLY A 180 2.91 7.24 -0.21
N PHE A 181 3.46 6.05 0.05
CA PHE A 181 3.09 4.79 -0.58
C PHE A 181 3.08 3.70 0.50
N THR A 182 1.90 3.27 0.90
CA THR A 182 1.69 2.21 1.89
C THR A 182 1.17 0.95 1.21
N ILE A 183 1.76 -0.18 1.52
CA ILE A 183 1.30 -1.51 1.11
C ILE A 183 0.34 -2.01 2.19
N TRP A 184 -0.86 -2.51 1.79
CA TRP A 184 -1.85 -3.02 2.73
C TRP A 184 -1.53 -4.47 3.10
N ASP A 185 -0.97 -4.67 4.29
CA ASP A 185 -0.15 -5.82 4.64
C ASP A 185 1.14 -5.88 3.79
N TRP A 186 2.12 -6.66 4.15
CA TRP A 186 3.36 -6.74 3.38
C TRP A 186 3.63 -8.13 2.78
N THR A 187 2.91 -9.14 3.25
CA THR A 187 3.06 -10.55 2.85
C THR A 187 1.70 -11.19 2.58
N ASP A 188 1.65 -12.04 1.58
CA ASP A 188 0.45 -12.80 1.19
C ASP A 188 -0.13 -13.62 2.35
N LYS A 189 0.70 -13.98 3.33
CA LYS A 189 0.30 -14.77 4.51
C LYS A 189 -0.80 -14.11 5.34
N TYR A 190 -0.78 -12.80 5.45
CA TYR A 190 -1.71 -12.04 6.29
C TYR A 190 -2.68 -11.19 5.48
N SER A 191 -2.62 -11.29 4.14
CA SER A 191 -3.47 -10.51 3.24
C SER A 191 -4.96 -10.75 3.48
N TRP A 192 -5.73 -9.68 3.46
CA TRP A 192 -7.18 -9.71 3.55
C TRP A 192 -7.84 -10.27 2.29
N VAL A 193 -7.13 -10.25 1.16
CA VAL A 193 -7.66 -10.61 -0.17
C VAL A 193 -8.29 -11.99 -0.21
N PRO A 194 -7.66 -13.09 0.27
CA PRO A 194 -8.28 -14.42 0.18
C PRO A 194 -9.58 -14.57 0.96
N SER A 195 -9.76 -13.82 2.04
CA SER A 195 -10.99 -13.86 2.85
C SER A 195 -12.15 -13.09 2.21
N THR A 196 -11.84 -12.14 1.34
CA THR A 196 -12.83 -11.25 0.71
C THR A 196 -13.13 -11.64 -0.73
N PHE A 197 -12.13 -12.07 -1.49
CA PHE A 197 -12.25 -12.41 -2.92
C PHE A 197 -11.92 -13.89 -3.14
N SER A 198 -12.96 -14.72 -3.18
CA SER A 198 -12.79 -16.17 -3.42
C SER A 198 -12.02 -16.44 -4.71
N GLY A 199 -10.98 -17.28 -4.63
CA GLY A 199 -10.13 -17.62 -5.77
C GLY A 199 -9.06 -16.59 -6.14
N TYR A 200 -8.92 -15.52 -5.34
CA TYR A 200 -7.85 -14.53 -5.48
C TYR A 200 -6.90 -14.57 -4.28
N GLY A 201 -5.66 -14.14 -4.52
CA GLY A 201 -4.61 -14.05 -3.51
C GLY A 201 -3.34 -13.48 -4.11
N ALA A 202 -2.20 -13.83 -3.52
CA ALA A 202 -0.86 -13.44 -3.98
C ALA A 202 -0.75 -11.93 -4.31
N ALA A 203 -1.35 -11.08 -3.47
CA ALA A 203 -1.57 -9.67 -3.76
C ALA A 203 -0.39 -8.75 -3.43
N LEU A 204 0.60 -9.24 -2.66
CA LEU A 204 1.60 -8.43 -1.99
C LEU A 204 3.03 -8.70 -2.50
N PRO A 205 4.01 -7.83 -2.19
CA PRO A 205 5.40 -7.99 -2.65
C PRO A 205 6.14 -9.19 -2.07
N TRP A 206 5.72 -9.75 -0.93
CA TRP A 206 6.26 -10.98 -0.35
C TRP A 206 5.20 -12.07 -0.33
N ASP A 207 5.62 -13.31 -0.60
CA ASP A 207 4.73 -14.47 -0.51
C ASP A 207 4.44 -14.88 0.94
N GLU A 208 3.67 -15.96 1.12
CA GLU A 208 3.29 -16.50 2.44
C GLU A 208 4.48 -17.05 3.26
N ASN A 209 5.62 -17.30 2.60
CA ASN A 209 6.86 -17.76 3.21
C ASN A 209 7.87 -16.61 3.44
N PHE A 210 7.42 -15.36 3.25
CA PHE A 210 8.24 -14.15 3.38
C PHE A 210 9.36 -14.03 2.32
N VAL A 211 9.21 -14.71 1.19
CA VAL A 211 10.12 -14.61 0.04
C VAL A 211 9.64 -13.48 -0.86
N LYS A 212 10.58 -12.66 -1.31
CA LYS A 212 10.30 -11.56 -2.26
C LYS A 212 9.77 -12.11 -3.58
N LYS A 213 8.66 -11.56 -4.03
CA LYS A 213 8.11 -11.80 -5.36
C LYS A 213 8.65 -10.77 -6.36
N PRO A 214 8.50 -10.99 -7.69
CA PRO A 214 8.82 -9.97 -8.70
C PRO A 214 8.17 -8.59 -8.44
N ALA A 215 7.02 -8.57 -7.77
CA ALA A 215 6.33 -7.36 -7.33
C ALA A 215 7.19 -6.46 -6.44
N TYR A 216 8.06 -7.04 -5.58
CA TYR A 216 9.01 -6.26 -4.78
C TYR A 216 9.98 -5.47 -5.66
N ASP A 217 10.52 -6.10 -6.70
CA ASP A 217 11.45 -5.46 -7.60
C ASP A 217 10.77 -4.36 -8.42
N GLY A 218 9.53 -4.62 -8.88
CA GLY A 218 8.70 -3.61 -9.56
C GLY A 218 8.46 -2.38 -8.69
N LEU A 219 8.07 -2.59 -7.44
CA LEU A 219 7.88 -1.53 -6.46
C LEU A 219 9.16 -0.72 -6.25
N LEU A 220 10.30 -1.40 -6.04
CA LEU A 220 11.61 -0.75 -5.84
C LEU A 220 11.99 0.12 -7.05
N VAL A 221 11.85 -0.41 -8.28
CA VAL A 221 12.13 0.33 -9.52
C VAL A 221 11.19 1.53 -9.67
N GLY A 222 9.92 1.35 -9.37
CA GLY A 222 8.94 2.44 -9.38
C GLY A 222 9.31 3.58 -8.45
N LEU A 223 9.84 3.27 -7.26
CA LEU A 223 10.35 4.25 -6.30
C LEU A 223 11.72 4.86 -6.67
N GLY A 224 12.27 4.54 -7.85
CA GLY A 224 13.57 5.05 -8.30
C GLY A 224 14.78 4.26 -7.84
N GLY A 225 14.56 3.10 -7.21
CA GLY A 225 15.64 2.17 -6.84
C GLY A 225 16.13 1.35 -8.05
N THR A 226 17.26 0.68 -7.85
CA THR A 226 17.85 -0.22 -8.86
C THR A 226 17.79 -1.66 -8.38
N VAL A 227 17.33 -2.56 -9.25
CA VAL A 227 17.41 -4.00 -9.02
C VAL A 227 18.72 -4.50 -9.62
N THR A 228 19.59 -5.05 -8.77
CA THR A 228 20.79 -5.75 -9.27
C THR A 228 20.34 -7.12 -9.80
N THR A 229 20.07 -7.21 -11.10
CA THR A 229 19.77 -8.48 -11.75
C THR A 229 21.06 -9.30 -11.79
N THR A 230 21.20 -10.26 -10.90
CA THR A 230 22.18 -11.34 -11.11
C THR A 230 21.61 -12.21 -12.22
N THR A 231 21.97 -11.91 -13.47
CA THR A 231 21.59 -12.71 -14.62
C THR A 231 22.27 -14.07 -14.51
N THR A 232 21.58 -15.07 -13.99
CA THR A 232 21.97 -16.46 -14.13
C THR A 232 21.66 -16.83 -15.56
N THR A 233 22.65 -16.68 -16.45
CA THR A 233 22.56 -17.16 -17.83
C THR A 233 22.48 -18.67 -17.79
N THR A 234 21.31 -19.23 -17.90
CA THR A 234 21.13 -20.67 -18.11
C THR A 234 21.46 -20.96 -19.56
N THR A 235 22.72 -21.18 -19.83
CA THR A 235 23.16 -21.78 -21.11
C THR A 235 22.74 -23.23 -21.08
N ALA A 236 21.73 -23.61 -21.86
CA ALA A 236 21.38 -24.98 -22.10
C ALA A 236 22.55 -25.63 -22.90
N THR A 237 23.41 -26.34 -22.21
CA THR A 237 24.46 -27.14 -22.81
C THR A 237 24.12 -28.62 -22.61
N ALA A 238 24.17 -29.37 -23.72
CA ALA A 238 23.92 -30.80 -23.79
C ALA A 238 24.81 -31.57 -22.80
N THR A 239 24.23 -32.62 -22.28
CA THR A 239 24.76 -33.59 -21.32
C THR A 239 26.16 -34.07 -21.66
N THR A 240 27.13 -33.80 -20.81
CA THR A 240 28.32 -34.62 -20.62
C THR A 240 28.60 -34.71 -19.12
N THR A 241 28.55 -35.90 -18.59
CA THR A 241 28.80 -36.25 -17.21
C THR A 241 30.22 -35.85 -16.81
N THR A 242 30.38 -34.88 -15.92
CA THR A 242 31.66 -34.65 -15.24
C THR A 242 31.40 -34.12 -13.81
N THR A 243 32.10 -34.72 -12.90
CA THR A 243 32.09 -34.60 -11.44
C THR A 243 32.07 -33.15 -10.94
N SER A 244 31.12 -32.82 -10.05
CA SER A 244 30.95 -31.50 -9.42
C SER A 244 32.16 -31.12 -8.58
N ALA A 245 32.80 -30.02 -8.96
CA ALA A 245 33.65 -29.25 -8.03
C ALA A 245 32.78 -28.13 -7.43
N THR A 246 32.53 -28.18 -6.12
CA THR A 246 31.86 -27.15 -5.34
C THR A 246 32.75 -25.91 -5.26
N THR A 247 32.43 -24.86 -5.98
CA THR A 247 33.09 -23.56 -5.81
C THR A 247 32.54 -22.89 -4.57
N THR A 248 33.24 -22.99 -3.46
CA THR A 248 32.95 -22.28 -2.22
C THR A 248 33.27 -20.79 -2.42
N SER A 249 32.28 -19.92 -2.29
CA SER A 249 32.50 -18.48 -2.21
C SER A 249 33.36 -18.15 -0.97
N THR A 250 34.51 -17.52 -1.16
CA THR A 250 35.52 -17.21 -0.10
C THR A 250 35.20 -15.93 0.67
N GLY A 251 33.94 -15.48 0.74
CA GLY A 251 33.51 -14.32 1.53
C GLY A 251 32.93 -14.70 2.88
N THR A 252 32.86 -13.74 3.82
CA THR A 252 32.10 -13.84 5.05
C THR A 252 30.80 -13.08 4.95
N ALA A 253 29.70 -13.64 5.48
CA ALA A 253 28.44 -12.93 5.60
C ALA A 253 28.49 -11.94 6.77
N SER A 254 27.96 -10.74 6.58
CA SER A 254 27.83 -9.75 7.65
C SER A 254 26.76 -10.14 8.67
N ARG A 255 26.69 -9.45 9.79
CA ARG A 255 25.59 -9.62 10.76
C ARG A 255 24.24 -9.53 10.03
N TRP A 256 23.32 -10.43 10.37
CA TRP A 256 21.99 -10.58 9.74
C TRP A 256 22.01 -11.06 8.27
N GLY A 257 23.18 -11.25 7.67
CA GLY A 257 23.31 -11.81 6.32
C GLY A 257 23.00 -13.30 6.28
N GLN A 258 22.54 -13.80 5.12
CA GLN A 258 22.35 -15.24 4.90
C GLN A 258 23.70 -15.94 4.85
N CYS A 259 23.78 -17.10 5.52
CA CYS A 259 25.00 -17.92 5.62
C CYS A 259 24.76 -19.41 5.34
N GLY A 260 23.56 -19.80 4.91
CA GLY A 260 23.21 -21.19 4.60
C GLY A 260 21.77 -21.33 4.13
N GLY A 261 21.41 -22.55 3.73
CA GLY A 261 20.11 -22.96 3.22
C GLY A 261 20.23 -23.76 1.93
N ASN A 262 19.16 -24.47 1.54
CA ASN A 262 19.11 -25.24 0.29
C ASN A 262 19.35 -24.32 -0.91
N CYS A 263 20.23 -24.72 -1.83
CA CYS A 263 20.63 -23.95 -3.00
C CYS A 263 21.39 -22.62 -2.69
N TRP A 264 21.84 -22.40 -1.46
CA TRP A 264 22.65 -21.24 -1.13
C TRP A 264 24.07 -21.35 -1.74
N ALA A 265 24.44 -20.38 -2.58
CA ALA A 265 25.76 -20.31 -3.23
C ALA A 265 26.64 -19.18 -2.70
N GLY A 266 26.16 -18.44 -1.68
CA GLY A 266 26.90 -17.34 -1.05
C GLY A 266 27.82 -17.79 0.09
N PRO A 267 28.37 -16.85 0.89
CA PRO A 267 29.22 -17.13 2.03
C PRO A 267 28.53 -18.04 3.05
N THR A 268 29.25 -19.06 3.55
CA THR A 268 28.77 -19.97 4.61
C THR A 268 29.40 -19.69 5.96
N VAL A 269 30.28 -18.70 6.03
CA VAL A 269 30.96 -18.26 7.25
C VAL A 269 30.51 -16.84 7.59
N CYS A 270 30.17 -16.60 8.84
CA CYS A 270 29.83 -15.26 9.33
C CYS A 270 31.09 -14.48 9.74
N ALA A 271 31.05 -13.18 9.55
CA ALA A 271 32.07 -12.28 10.12
C ALA A 271 32.00 -12.37 11.67
N SER A 272 33.17 -12.50 12.32
CA SER A 272 33.25 -12.51 13.79
C SER A 272 32.65 -11.23 14.38
N PRO A 273 31.89 -11.30 15.49
CA PRO A 273 31.69 -12.46 16.40
C PRO A 273 30.45 -13.33 16.08
N TRP A 274 29.83 -13.20 14.93
CA TRP A 274 28.53 -13.78 14.61
C TRP A 274 28.64 -15.25 14.20
N THR A 275 27.61 -16.05 14.53
CA THR A 275 27.52 -17.47 14.19
C THR A 275 26.41 -17.71 13.18
N CYS A 276 26.64 -18.62 12.21
CA CYS A 276 25.60 -19.02 11.27
C CYS A 276 24.56 -19.88 11.98
N THR A 277 23.37 -19.33 12.18
CA THR A 277 22.26 -19.94 12.92
C THR A 277 21.21 -20.42 11.94
N TYR A 278 20.82 -21.70 12.02
CA TYR A 278 19.75 -22.29 11.22
C TYR A 278 18.40 -21.66 11.55
N VAL A 279 17.65 -21.27 10.52
CA VAL A 279 16.30 -20.74 10.63
C VAL A 279 15.29 -21.71 9.99
N ASN A 280 15.56 -22.17 8.76
CA ASN A 280 14.80 -23.19 8.05
C ASN A 280 15.65 -23.82 6.95
N ASP A 281 15.11 -24.81 6.23
CA ASP A 281 15.85 -25.57 5.19
C ASP A 281 16.41 -24.69 4.06
N TRP A 282 15.87 -23.49 3.85
CA TRP A 282 16.25 -22.59 2.77
C TRP A 282 17.06 -21.38 3.25
N TYR A 283 17.16 -21.17 4.59
CA TYR A 283 17.76 -19.97 5.14
C TYR A 283 18.42 -20.21 6.50
N SER A 284 19.69 -19.82 6.60
CA SER A 284 20.44 -19.68 7.85
C SER A 284 21.02 -18.27 7.92
N GLN A 285 21.11 -17.69 9.10
CA GLN A 285 21.45 -16.28 9.32
C GLN A 285 22.60 -16.10 10.30
N CYS A 286 23.42 -15.09 10.06
CA CYS A 286 24.49 -14.71 11.00
C CYS A 286 23.93 -13.94 12.19
N LEU A 287 23.84 -14.57 13.33
CA LEU A 287 23.33 -14.00 14.60
C LEU A 287 24.41 -13.97 15.66
#